data_6b0e3b00ff206ee40bd68926c246ad06
#
_entry.id   6b0e3b00ff206ee40bd68926c246ad06
#
_cell.length_a   1.000
_cell.length_b   1.000
_cell.length_c   1.000
_cell.angle_alpha   90.00
_cell.angle_beta   90.00
_cell.angle_gamma   90.00
#
_symmetry.space_group_name_H-M   'P 1'
#
loop_
_entity.id
_entity.type
_entity.pdbx_description
1 polymer ?
#
loop_
_entity_poly.entity_id
_entity_poly.type
_entity_poly.pdbx_seq_one_letter_code
_entity_poly.pdbx_strand_id
1 'polypeptide(L)'
;MILYKDRKHILRYIAIIFIAAVLILWIVCVVDVNRRFPKPKEEIYAVNEWISDSNVMVKVNSVELVSKDEAYSQYGINDYEDERQDIQYFITKLEINNTSGEEYDVEKKLNSHIAIKAYPLGYVNQGEIITESGISNVKLKADEEKEVVICFILGDGVLRTDRRWMLNKSDMYLDFHEYPVHKAVLLEDIKGL
;
A
#
# COMPACT_ATOMS: atom_id res chain seq x y z
N MET A 1 -44.53 -0.62 49.22
CA MET A 1 -44.53 -0.83 47.72
C MET A 1 -44.16 0.44 46.93
N ILE A 2 -44.27 1.62 47.48
CA ILE A 2 -43.90 2.90 46.82
C ILE A 2 -42.37 3.07 46.70
N LEU A 3 -41.58 2.78 47.69
CA LEU A 3 -40.10 2.93 47.68
C LEU A 3 -39.33 2.09 46.67
N TYR A 4 -39.91 1.01 46.16
CA TYR A 4 -39.27 0.14 45.16
C TYR A 4 -39.39 0.67 43.72
N LYS A 5 -40.43 1.43 43.44
CA LYS A 5 -40.68 2.05 42.13
C LYS A 5 -39.71 3.21 41.89
N ASP A 6 -39.43 3.99 42.94
CA ASP A 6 -38.52 5.13 42.87
C ASP A 6 -37.06 4.69 42.64
N ARG A 7 -36.62 3.58 43.25
CA ARG A 7 -35.27 3.04 43.01
C ARG A 7 -35.01 2.65 41.55
N LYS A 8 -36.00 2.11 40.85
CA LYS A 8 -35.85 1.75 39.41
C LYS A 8 -35.69 3.01 38.54
N HIS A 9 -36.39 4.08 38.85
CA HIS A 9 -36.24 5.34 38.13
C HIS A 9 -34.88 5.99 38.41
N ILE A 10 -34.42 6.00 39.63
CA ILE A 10 -33.10 6.51 40.02
C ILE A 10 -31.98 5.74 39.29
N LEU A 11 -32.06 4.40 39.27
CA LEU A 11 -31.06 3.58 38.56
C LEU A 11 -31.04 3.85 37.07
N ARG A 12 -32.21 4.09 36.44
CA ARG A 12 -32.29 4.47 35.01
C ARG A 12 -31.62 5.81 34.75
N TYR A 13 -31.85 6.83 35.59
CA TYR A 13 -31.21 8.13 35.43
C TYR A 13 -29.71 8.04 35.64
N ILE A 14 -29.24 7.27 36.63
CA ILE A 14 -27.80 7.03 36.81
C ILE A 14 -27.20 6.35 35.58
N ALA A 15 -27.85 5.34 35.03
CA ALA A 15 -27.39 4.67 33.80
C ALA A 15 -27.33 5.62 32.60
N ILE A 16 -28.35 6.48 32.41
CA ILE A 16 -28.38 7.48 31.32
C ILE A 16 -27.23 8.48 31.48
N ILE A 17 -27.03 9.01 32.69
CA ILE A 17 -25.94 9.94 32.99
C ILE A 17 -24.57 9.28 32.72
N PHE A 18 -24.39 8.02 33.14
CA PHE A 18 -23.18 7.28 32.89
C PHE A 18 -22.89 7.09 31.39
N ILE A 19 -23.92 6.67 30.62
CA ILE A 19 -23.81 6.52 29.16
C ILE A 19 -23.46 7.86 28.52
N ALA A 20 -24.12 8.94 28.92
CA ALA A 20 -23.83 10.27 28.40
C ALA A 20 -22.37 10.70 28.70
N ALA A 21 -21.89 10.45 29.92
CA ALA A 21 -20.51 10.74 30.27
C ALA A 21 -19.49 9.94 29.45
N VAL A 22 -19.74 8.65 29.21
CA VAL A 22 -18.91 7.80 28.36
C VAL A 22 -18.89 8.30 26.92
N LEU A 23 -20.04 8.70 26.39
CA LEU A 23 -20.13 9.26 25.02
C LEU A 23 -19.38 10.58 24.90
N ILE A 24 -19.49 11.47 25.87
CA ILE A 24 -18.73 12.74 25.87
C ILE A 24 -17.22 12.44 25.92
N LEU A 25 -16.79 11.57 26.79
CA LEU A 25 -15.37 11.17 26.88
C LEU A 25 -14.88 10.59 25.55
N TRP A 26 -15.65 9.71 24.92
CA TRP A 26 -15.33 9.14 23.63
C TRP A 26 -15.19 10.22 22.54
N ILE A 27 -16.15 11.16 22.47
CA ILE A 27 -16.08 12.27 21.51
C ILE A 27 -14.82 13.11 21.73
N VAL A 28 -14.49 13.44 23.00
CA VAL A 28 -13.28 14.20 23.33
C VAL A 28 -12.03 13.45 22.87
N CYS A 29 -11.94 12.14 23.13
CA CYS A 29 -10.82 11.31 22.66
C CYS A 29 -10.72 11.29 21.15
N VAL A 30 -11.83 11.13 20.42
CA VAL A 30 -11.84 11.13 18.94
C VAL A 30 -11.37 12.47 18.38
N VAL A 31 -11.87 13.58 18.95
CA VAL A 31 -11.46 14.93 18.53
C VAL A 31 -9.97 15.17 18.81
N ASP A 32 -9.46 14.74 19.95
CA ASP A 32 -8.04 14.89 20.31
C ASP A 32 -7.14 14.08 19.37
N VAL A 33 -7.50 12.83 19.11
CA VAL A 33 -6.77 11.96 18.15
C VAL A 33 -6.77 12.58 16.75
N ASN A 34 -7.93 13.02 16.25
CA ASN A 34 -8.02 13.63 14.91
C ASN A 34 -7.26 14.96 14.81
N ARG A 35 -7.10 15.70 15.92
CA ARG A 35 -6.26 16.90 15.95
C ARG A 35 -4.77 16.58 15.89
N ARG A 36 -4.35 15.53 16.58
CA ARG A 36 -2.93 15.10 16.61
C ARG A 36 -2.51 14.40 15.31
N PHE A 37 -3.42 13.65 14.73
CA PHE A 37 -3.21 12.88 13.49
C PHE A 37 -4.28 13.28 12.46
N PRO A 38 -4.14 14.45 11.83
CA PRO A 38 -5.05 14.88 10.77
C PRO A 38 -4.98 13.92 9.59
N LYS A 39 -6.05 13.86 8.78
CA LYS A 39 -6.05 13.10 7.53
C LYS A 39 -4.83 13.54 6.69
N PRO A 40 -4.04 12.60 6.14
CA PRO A 40 -2.91 12.94 5.29
C PRO A 40 -3.38 13.74 4.07
N LYS A 41 -2.54 14.65 3.60
CA LYS A 41 -2.74 15.31 2.31
C LYS A 41 -2.52 14.25 1.22
N GLU A 42 -3.42 14.17 0.27
CA GLU A 42 -3.30 13.24 -0.86
C GLU A 42 -2.58 13.93 -2.03
N GLU A 43 -1.56 13.27 -2.57
CA GLU A 43 -0.84 13.66 -3.78
C GLU A 43 -0.81 12.45 -4.72
N ILE A 44 -1.71 12.47 -5.71
CA ILE A 44 -1.85 11.40 -6.70
C ILE A 44 -1.18 11.84 -7.99
N TYR A 45 -0.30 11.01 -8.50
CA TYR A 45 0.49 11.23 -9.70
C TYR A 45 0.06 10.28 -10.82
N ALA A 46 0.33 10.64 -12.06
CA ALA A 46 0.18 9.73 -13.18
C ALA A 46 1.45 8.88 -13.41
N VAL A 47 1.32 7.81 -14.17
CA VAL A 47 2.46 7.04 -14.70
C VAL A 47 3.34 7.98 -15.54
N ASN A 48 4.66 7.82 -15.47
CA ASN A 48 5.69 8.68 -16.07
C ASN A 48 5.86 10.08 -15.45
N GLU A 49 5.21 10.39 -14.33
CA GLU A 49 5.50 11.60 -13.56
C GLU A 49 6.57 11.35 -12.49
N TRP A 50 7.44 12.33 -12.27
CA TRP A 50 8.44 12.29 -11.21
C TRP A 50 7.83 12.65 -9.87
N ILE A 51 8.07 11.80 -8.88
CA ILE A 51 7.66 11.95 -7.48
C ILE A 51 8.89 12.22 -6.65
N SER A 52 8.88 13.32 -5.90
CA SER A 52 9.89 13.53 -4.87
C SER A 52 9.53 12.75 -3.61
N ASP A 53 10.34 11.79 -3.23
CA ASP A 53 10.20 11.07 -1.96
C ASP A 53 11.49 11.16 -1.15
N SER A 54 11.43 11.95 -0.08
CA SER A 54 12.59 12.25 0.79
C SER A 54 13.80 12.77 0.01
N ASN A 55 14.79 11.93 -0.25
CA ASN A 55 16.05 12.26 -0.91
C ASN A 55 16.21 11.55 -2.27
N VAL A 56 15.11 11.09 -2.86
CA VAL A 56 15.09 10.48 -4.19
C VAL A 56 13.96 11.03 -5.02
N MET A 57 14.16 11.01 -6.32
CA MET A 57 13.08 11.17 -7.29
C MET A 57 12.75 9.80 -7.84
N VAL A 58 11.46 9.46 -7.87
CA VAL A 58 10.98 8.16 -8.37
C VAL A 58 9.96 8.40 -9.47
N LYS A 59 10.03 7.61 -10.53
CA LYS A 59 9.08 7.64 -11.63
C LYS A 59 8.65 6.21 -11.97
N VAL A 60 7.36 5.97 -12.04
CA VAL A 60 6.80 4.69 -12.51
C VAL A 60 6.76 4.72 -14.03
N ASN A 61 7.59 3.90 -14.68
CA ASN A 61 7.64 3.84 -16.14
C ASN A 61 6.54 2.93 -16.70
N SER A 62 6.31 1.76 -16.09
CA SER A 62 5.27 0.83 -16.52
C SER A 62 4.86 -0.13 -15.40
N VAL A 63 3.65 -0.65 -15.51
CA VAL A 63 3.16 -1.77 -14.71
C VAL A 63 2.51 -2.77 -15.66
N GLU A 64 2.83 -4.05 -15.50
CA GLU A 64 2.21 -5.13 -16.26
C GLU A 64 1.88 -6.32 -15.36
N LEU A 65 0.79 -7.00 -15.66
CA LEU A 65 0.39 -8.26 -15.04
C LEU A 65 0.82 -9.40 -15.95
N VAL A 66 1.70 -10.26 -15.47
CA VAL A 66 2.27 -11.37 -16.23
C VAL A 66 1.95 -12.70 -15.57
N SER A 67 1.92 -13.76 -16.37
CA SER A 67 1.82 -15.13 -15.89
C SER A 67 3.12 -15.59 -15.20
N LYS A 68 3.05 -16.69 -14.47
CA LYS A 68 4.22 -17.33 -13.86
C LYS A 68 5.32 -17.66 -14.88
N ASP A 69 4.92 -18.20 -16.05
CA ASP A 69 5.87 -18.60 -17.09
C ASP A 69 6.54 -17.38 -17.75
N GLU A 70 5.82 -16.29 -17.95
CA GLU A 70 6.38 -15.03 -18.43
C GLU A 70 7.32 -14.40 -17.41
N ALA A 71 6.94 -14.40 -16.12
CA ALA A 71 7.78 -13.89 -15.05
C ALA A 71 9.11 -14.66 -14.95
N TYR A 72 9.06 -15.98 -15.08
CA TYR A 72 10.25 -16.82 -15.13
C TYR A 72 11.13 -16.52 -16.35
N SER A 73 10.53 -16.53 -17.55
CA SER A 73 11.28 -16.42 -18.80
C SER A 73 11.87 -15.03 -19.04
N GLN A 74 11.18 -13.97 -18.62
CA GLN A 74 11.57 -12.58 -18.90
C GLN A 74 12.34 -11.93 -17.74
N TYR A 75 12.04 -12.32 -16.50
CA TYR A 75 12.56 -11.65 -15.30
C TYR A 75 13.35 -12.57 -14.38
N GLY A 76 13.49 -13.86 -14.73
CA GLY A 76 14.25 -14.83 -13.94
C GLY A 76 13.65 -15.09 -12.54
N ILE A 77 12.35 -14.81 -12.35
CA ILE A 77 11.66 -15.04 -11.08
C ILE A 77 11.46 -16.54 -10.90
N ASN A 78 12.35 -17.17 -10.14
CA ASN A 78 12.39 -18.63 -9.95
C ASN A 78 12.03 -19.06 -8.52
N ASP A 79 11.43 -18.17 -7.73
CA ASP A 79 11.37 -18.35 -6.28
C ASP A 79 10.28 -19.30 -5.77
N TYR A 80 9.48 -19.87 -6.64
CA TYR A 80 8.41 -20.74 -6.15
C TYR A 80 8.46 -22.12 -6.82
N GLU A 81 9.04 -23.06 -6.11
CA GLU A 81 8.76 -24.51 -6.24
C GLU A 81 7.26 -24.83 -6.02
N ASP A 82 6.43 -23.80 -5.95
CA ASP A 82 5.01 -23.93 -5.69
C ASP A 82 4.31 -24.43 -6.96
N GLU A 83 3.81 -25.65 -6.89
CA GLU A 83 3.03 -26.29 -7.95
C GLU A 83 1.70 -25.56 -8.27
N ARG A 84 1.37 -24.49 -7.53
CA ARG A 84 0.18 -23.67 -7.77
C ARG A 84 0.26 -23.01 -9.13
N GLN A 85 -0.63 -23.38 -10.03
CA GLN A 85 -0.64 -22.94 -11.44
C GLN A 85 -1.17 -21.51 -11.63
N ASP A 86 -1.85 -20.93 -10.63
CA ASP A 86 -2.59 -19.68 -10.75
C ASP A 86 -1.87 -18.45 -10.18
N ILE A 87 -0.55 -18.50 -10.10
CA ILE A 87 0.23 -17.32 -9.67
C ILE A 87 0.45 -16.39 -10.86
N GLN A 88 0.19 -15.10 -10.64
CA GLN A 88 0.53 -14.01 -11.54
C GLN A 88 1.40 -12.99 -10.79
N TYR A 89 2.04 -12.09 -11.51
CA TYR A 89 2.90 -11.07 -10.94
C TYR A 89 2.59 -9.72 -11.56
N PHE A 90 2.43 -8.70 -10.71
CA PHE A 90 2.56 -7.34 -11.19
C PHE A 90 4.05 -6.99 -11.24
N ILE A 91 4.53 -6.69 -12.42
CA ILE A 91 5.89 -6.24 -12.65
C ILE A 91 5.86 -4.74 -12.85
N THR A 92 6.54 -4.02 -11.98
CA THR A 92 6.62 -2.56 -12.00
C THR A 92 8.04 -2.11 -12.29
N LYS A 93 8.23 -1.29 -13.33
CA LYS A 93 9.51 -0.67 -13.65
C LYS A 93 9.54 0.75 -13.12
N LEU A 94 10.47 1.01 -12.23
CA LEU A 94 10.70 2.30 -11.62
C LEU A 94 12.03 2.88 -12.10
N GLU A 95 12.04 4.14 -12.44
CA GLU A 95 13.28 4.90 -12.59
C GLU A 95 13.51 5.68 -11.28
N ILE A 96 14.67 5.50 -10.67
CA ILE A 96 15.03 6.10 -9.38
C ILE A 96 16.28 6.94 -9.57
N ASN A 97 16.18 8.22 -9.23
CA ASN A 97 17.31 9.15 -9.20
C ASN A 97 17.64 9.48 -7.75
N ASN A 98 18.81 9.09 -7.28
CA ASN A 98 19.30 9.40 -5.94
C ASN A 98 19.79 10.85 -5.89
N THR A 99 18.99 11.76 -5.41
CA THR A 99 19.35 13.19 -5.25
C THR A 99 20.03 13.48 -3.91
N SER A 100 20.32 12.45 -3.10
CA SER A 100 21.09 12.61 -1.87
C SER A 100 22.59 12.62 -2.14
N GLY A 101 23.35 13.25 -1.28
CA GLY A 101 24.83 13.22 -1.33
C GLY A 101 25.45 11.91 -0.84
N GLU A 102 24.66 10.86 -0.58
CA GLU A 102 25.06 9.60 0.02
C GLU A 102 24.52 8.40 -0.73
N GLU A 103 25.05 7.20 -0.43
CA GLU A 103 24.51 5.94 -0.96
C GLU A 103 23.06 5.73 -0.47
N TYR A 104 22.17 5.38 -1.39
CA TYR A 104 20.76 5.10 -1.13
C TYR A 104 20.47 3.61 -1.26
N ASP A 105 20.01 3.00 -0.18
CA ASP A 105 19.59 1.59 -0.11
C ASP A 105 18.10 1.51 -0.48
N VAL A 106 17.82 1.01 -1.68
CA VAL A 106 16.46 0.97 -2.23
C VAL A 106 15.55 0.05 -1.42
N GLU A 107 16.06 -1.12 -1.01
CA GLU A 107 15.28 -2.07 -0.22
C GLU A 107 14.81 -1.47 1.10
N LYS A 108 15.71 -0.88 1.85
CA LYS A 108 15.39 -0.36 3.19
C LYS A 108 14.61 0.93 3.19
N LYS A 109 14.90 1.82 2.23
CA LYS A 109 14.39 3.21 2.26
C LYS A 109 13.18 3.43 1.37
N LEU A 110 13.01 2.63 0.31
CA LEU A 110 11.93 2.76 -0.66
C LEU A 110 11.03 1.53 -0.67
N ASN A 111 11.57 0.35 -0.98
CA ASN A 111 10.75 -0.86 -1.18
C ASN A 111 9.96 -1.27 0.07
N SER A 112 10.48 -1.02 1.26
CA SER A 112 9.77 -1.30 2.52
C SER A 112 8.46 -0.51 2.69
N HIS A 113 8.26 0.55 1.90
CA HIS A 113 7.07 1.42 1.94
C HIS A 113 6.21 1.32 0.69
N ILE A 114 6.73 0.73 -0.40
CA ILE A 114 5.99 0.59 -1.65
C ILE A 114 4.98 -0.55 -1.53
N ALA A 115 3.73 -0.27 -1.89
CA ALA A 115 2.67 -1.27 -1.98
C ALA A 115 1.77 -1.01 -3.20
N ILE A 116 1.42 -2.10 -3.90
CA ILE A 116 0.35 -2.04 -4.90
C ILE A 116 -0.99 -2.24 -4.22
N LYS A 117 -1.96 -1.39 -4.54
CA LYS A 117 -3.30 -1.39 -3.92
C LYS A 117 -4.40 -1.34 -4.96
N ALA A 118 -5.53 -1.96 -4.66
CA ALA A 118 -6.75 -1.84 -5.47
C ALA A 118 -7.92 -1.36 -4.61
N TYR A 119 -8.52 -0.24 -4.96
CA TYR A 119 -9.64 0.35 -4.24
C TYR A 119 -10.91 0.32 -5.12
N PRO A 120 -12.10 0.00 -4.59
CA PRO A 120 -12.41 -0.30 -3.17
C PRO A 120 -12.25 -1.77 -2.78
N LEU A 121 -11.54 -2.59 -3.57
CA LEU A 121 -11.40 -4.03 -3.35
C LEU A 121 -10.70 -4.37 -2.02
N GLY A 122 -9.85 -3.46 -1.52
CA GLY A 122 -9.06 -3.70 -0.32
C GLY A 122 -7.86 -4.61 -0.54
N TYR A 123 -7.47 -4.85 -1.79
CA TYR A 123 -6.24 -5.55 -2.12
C TYR A 123 -5.04 -4.67 -1.81
N VAL A 124 -4.06 -5.22 -1.09
CA VAL A 124 -2.77 -4.58 -0.78
C VAL A 124 -1.70 -5.65 -0.83
N ASN A 125 -0.60 -5.38 -1.52
CA ASN A 125 0.56 -6.26 -1.53
C ASN A 125 1.86 -5.45 -1.56
N GLN A 126 2.90 -5.98 -0.88
CA GLN A 126 4.27 -5.45 -0.92
C GLN A 126 5.06 -6.19 -1.99
N GLY A 127 6.02 -5.49 -2.59
CA GLY A 127 6.84 -6.04 -3.68
C GLY A 127 8.23 -6.45 -3.24
N GLU A 128 8.89 -7.18 -4.12
CA GLU A 128 10.29 -7.60 -4.00
C GLU A 128 11.10 -7.05 -5.18
N ILE A 129 12.31 -6.58 -4.93
CA ILE A 129 13.20 -6.06 -5.97
C ILE A 129 13.80 -7.22 -6.75
N ILE A 130 13.73 -7.14 -8.07
CA ILE A 130 14.31 -8.12 -8.99
C ILE A 130 15.56 -7.53 -9.64
N THR A 131 16.60 -8.31 -9.69
CA THR A 131 17.84 -8.02 -10.41
C THR A 131 18.17 -9.16 -11.38
N GLU A 132 19.18 -9.00 -12.22
CA GLU A 132 19.66 -10.07 -13.11
C GLU A 132 20.07 -11.35 -12.35
N SER A 133 20.41 -11.23 -11.07
CA SER A 133 20.77 -12.36 -10.20
C SER A 133 19.58 -12.92 -9.39
N GLY A 134 18.36 -12.48 -9.66
CA GLY A 134 17.14 -12.83 -8.92
C GLY A 134 16.75 -11.75 -7.93
N ILE A 135 15.97 -12.12 -6.90
CA ILE A 135 15.55 -11.20 -5.84
C ILE A 135 16.76 -10.72 -5.06
N SER A 136 17.00 -9.41 -5.06
CA SER A 136 18.21 -8.83 -4.44
C SER A 136 18.02 -7.34 -4.18
N ASN A 137 18.78 -6.84 -3.19
CA ASN A 137 18.81 -5.42 -2.89
C ASN A 137 19.58 -4.62 -3.95
N VAL A 138 19.13 -3.41 -4.21
CA VAL A 138 19.77 -2.42 -5.08
C VAL A 138 20.22 -1.22 -4.25
N LYS A 139 21.46 -0.80 -4.48
CA LYS A 139 22.02 0.42 -3.90
C LYS A 139 22.41 1.37 -5.02
N LEU A 140 22.10 2.65 -4.83
CA LEU A 140 22.44 3.74 -5.75
C LEU A 140 23.49 4.63 -5.09
N LYS A 141 24.52 4.97 -5.83
CA LYS A 141 25.48 6.00 -5.41
C LYS A 141 24.83 7.38 -5.39
N ALA A 142 25.51 8.35 -4.81
CA ALA A 142 25.09 9.75 -4.90
C ALA A 142 24.94 10.16 -6.38
N ASP A 143 23.86 10.86 -6.70
CA ASP A 143 23.52 11.36 -8.04
C ASP A 143 23.37 10.27 -9.12
N GLU A 144 23.24 8.99 -8.71
CA GLU A 144 23.01 7.87 -9.63
C GLU A 144 21.53 7.75 -9.97
N GLU A 145 21.25 7.58 -11.27
CA GLU A 145 19.94 7.24 -11.81
C GLU A 145 19.95 5.80 -12.31
N LYS A 146 18.91 5.02 -11.97
CA LYS A 146 18.83 3.61 -12.34
C LYS A 146 17.41 3.13 -12.44
N GLU A 147 17.16 2.26 -13.43
CA GLU A 147 15.90 1.50 -13.49
C GLU A 147 15.96 0.33 -12.48
N VAL A 148 14.88 0.20 -11.70
CA VAL A 148 14.67 -0.86 -10.72
C VAL A 148 13.35 -1.55 -11.03
N VAL A 149 13.35 -2.88 -11.00
CA VAL A 149 12.16 -3.69 -11.22
C VAL A 149 11.67 -4.22 -9.88
N ILE A 150 10.38 -4.02 -9.59
CA ILE A 150 9.73 -4.57 -8.40
C ILE A 150 8.62 -5.50 -8.84
N CYS A 151 8.55 -6.70 -8.25
CA CYS A 151 7.48 -7.63 -8.46
C CYS A 151 6.55 -7.75 -7.25
N PHE A 152 5.24 -7.87 -7.51
CA PHE A 152 4.21 -8.09 -6.51
C PHE A 152 3.46 -9.36 -6.87
N ILE A 153 3.46 -10.34 -5.97
CA ILE A 153 2.83 -11.64 -6.19
C ILE A 153 1.31 -11.52 -6.09
N LEU A 154 0.62 -12.01 -7.11
CA LEU A 154 -0.83 -12.15 -7.10
C LEU A 154 -1.20 -13.64 -7.02
N GLY A 155 -1.21 -14.19 -5.82
CA GLY A 155 -1.62 -15.56 -5.52
C GLY A 155 -2.95 -15.63 -4.78
N ASP A 156 -3.53 -16.82 -4.67
CA ASP A 156 -4.81 -17.06 -4.00
C ASP A 156 -4.82 -16.66 -2.52
N GLY A 157 -3.66 -16.65 -1.87
CA GLY A 157 -3.53 -16.18 -0.49
C GLY A 157 -3.76 -14.67 -0.32
N VAL A 158 -3.58 -13.90 -1.41
CA VAL A 158 -3.77 -12.44 -1.43
C VAL A 158 -5.11 -12.08 -2.08
N LEU A 159 -5.37 -12.63 -3.27
CA LEU A 159 -6.64 -12.47 -3.98
C LEU A 159 -6.99 -13.75 -4.72
N ARG A 160 -8.10 -14.37 -4.33
CA ARG A 160 -8.59 -15.61 -4.93
C ARG A 160 -8.79 -15.46 -6.44
N THR A 161 -8.41 -16.48 -7.20
CA THR A 161 -8.49 -16.52 -8.67
C THR A 161 -9.89 -16.17 -9.18
N ASP A 162 -10.96 -16.67 -8.53
CA ASP A 162 -12.35 -16.40 -8.89
C ASP A 162 -12.77 -14.92 -8.67
N ARG A 163 -11.94 -14.10 -8.01
CA ARG A 163 -12.20 -12.69 -7.74
C ARG A 163 -11.27 -11.72 -8.48
N ARG A 164 -10.27 -12.21 -9.20
CA ARG A 164 -9.27 -11.35 -9.90
C ARG A 164 -9.91 -10.43 -10.94
N TRP A 165 -11.05 -10.82 -11.52
CA TRP A 165 -11.83 -9.95 -12.40
C TRP A 165 -12.26 -8.63 -11.76
N MET A 166 -12.26 -8.54 -10.42
CA MET A 166 -12.59 -7.31 -9.70
C MET A 166 -11.48 -6.25 -9.82
N LEU A 167 -10.25 -6.65 -10.09
CA LEU A 167 -9.13 -5.72 -10.31
C LEU A 167 -9.44 -4.79 -11.49
N ASN A 168 -10.02 -5.32 -12.59
CA ASN A 168 -10.40 -4.53 -13.78
C ASN A 168 -11.50 -3.48 -13.49
N LYS A 169 -12.11 -3.53 -12.31
CA LYS A 169 -13.17 -2.58 -11.86
C LYS A 169 -12.71 -1.73 -10.68
N SER A 170 -11.44 -1.83 -10.33
CA SER A 170 -10.85 -1.14 -9.20
C SER A 170 -9.86 -0.11 -9.69
N ASP A 171 -9.78 1.01 -9.00
CA ASP A 171 -8.67 1.93 -9.17
C ASP A 171 -7.42 1.32 -8.56
N MET A 172 -6.38 1.12 -9.37
CA MET A 172 -5.11 0.56 -8.94
C MET A 172 -4.12 1.67 -8.64
N TYR A 173 -3.42 1.54 -7.52
CA TYR A 173 -2.41 2.51 -7.09
C TYR A 173 -1.11 1.82 -6.73
N LEU A 174 -0.01 2.50 -6.98
CA LEU A 174 1.29 2.21 -6.36
C LEU A 174 1.56 3.29 -5.31
N ASP A 175 1.47 2.91 -4.05
CA ASP A 175 1.68 3.80 -2.92
C ASP A 175 3.16 3.83 -2.54
N PHE A 176 3.68 5.05 -2.29
CA PHE A 176 5.05 5.28 -1.85
C PHE A 176 5.14 5.74 -0.40
N HIS A 177 4.15 6.49 0.07
CA HIS A 177 4.15 7.06 1.41
C HIS A 177 2.73 7.31 1.88
N GLU A 178 2.42 6.99 3.15
CA GLU A 178 1.06 7.14 3.68
C GLU A 178 0.88 8.37 4.58
N TYR A 179 1.92 8.82 5.27
CA TYR A 179 1.83 9.91 6.24
C TYR A 179 3.14 10.69 6.36
N PRO A 180 3.15 12.03 6.54
CA PRO A 180 2.00 12.94 6.65
C PRO A 180 1.34 13.31 5.31
N VAL A 181 1.98 12.99 4.18
CA VAL A 181 1.45 13.18 2.83
C VAL A 181 1.32 11.80 2.19
N HIS A 182 0.11 11.41 1.81
CA HIS A 182 -0.12 10.19 1.06
C HIS A 182 0.28 10.42 -0.39
N LYS A 183 1.35 9.75 -0.85
CA LYS A 183 1.85 9.84 -2.23
C LYS A 183 1.61 8.52 -2.93
N ALA A 184 0.90 8.55 -4.04
CA ALA A 184 0.61 7.38 -4.83
C ALA A 184 0.57 7.69 -6.32
N VAL A 185 0.81 6.68 -7.15
CA VAL A 185 0.63 6.72 -8.61
C VAL A 185 -0.64 5.97 -8.95
N LEU A 186 -1.56 6.63 -9.66
CA LEU A 186 -2.70 5.96 -10.27
C LEU A 186 -2.21 5.15 -11.47
N LEU A 187 -2.45 3.85 -11.45
CA LEU A 187 -2.03 2.91 -12.47
C LEU A 187 -3.16 2.75 -13.49
N GLU A 188 -3.14 3.56 -14.53
CA GLU A 188 -4.02 3.42 -15.68
C GLU A 188 -3.41 2.44 -16.69
N ASP A 189 -4.25 1.72 -17.43
CA ASP A 189 -3.85 0.84 -18.54
C ASP A 189 -2.78 -0.21 -18.19
N ILE A 190 -2.96 -0.93 -17.07
CA ILE A 190 -2.06 -2.03 -16.71
C ILE A 190 -2.14 -3.11 -17.80
N LYS A 191 -1.03 -3.35 -18.50
CA LYS A 191 -0.95 -4.37 -19.53
C LYS A 191 -1.19 -5.77 -18.93
N GLY A 192 -2.10 -6.54 -19.51
CA GLY A 192 -2.43 -7.91 -19.06
C GLY A 192 -3.51 -8.00 -17.97
N LEU A 193 -4.02 -6.85 -17.49
CA LEU A 193 -5.15 -6.80 -16.55
C LEU A 193 -6.49 -6.77 -17.28
#